data_da8187703908a555f95af9a3f158ac33
#
_entry.id   da8187703908a555f95af9a3f158ac33
#
_cell.length_a   1.000
_cell.length_b   1.000
_cell.length_c   1.000
_cell.angle_alpha   90.00
_cell.angle_beta   90.00
_cell.angle_gamma   90.00
#
_symmetry.space_group_name_H-M   'P 1'
#
loop_
_entity.id
_entity.type
_entity.pdbx_description
1 polymer ?
#
loop_
_entity_poly.entity_id
_entity_poly.type
_entity_poly.pdbx_seq_one_letter_code
_entity_poly.pdbx_strand_id
1 'polypeptide(L)' 'MRKWKCRNCGLIYDEALGMPEEGIAPGTRFEDIPDDWYCPDCGTEKEDFDLMEE' A
#
# COMPACT_ATOMS: atom_id res chain seq x y z
N MET A 1 3.47 12.84 1.55
CA MET A 1 2.45 11.81 1.36
C MET A 1 2.63 10.73 2.41
N ARG A 2 1.62 9.91 2.62
CA ARG A 2 1.63 8.96 3.71
C ARG A 2 2.26 7.64 3.33
N LYS A 3 2.61 6.87 4.33
CA LYS A 3 3.12 5.52 4.14
C LYS A 3 2.22 4.56 4.89
N TRP A 4 2.06 3.39 4.33
CA TRP A 4 1.20 2.36 4.90
C TRP A 4 2.00 1.08 5.03
N LYS A 5 1.81 0.37 6.12
CA LYS A 5 2.59 -0.82 6.41
C LYS A 5 1.67 -2.03 6.50
N CYS A 6 2.02 -3.09 5.78
CA CYS A 6 1.31 -4.35 5.87
C CYS A 6 1.51 -4.94 7.26
N ARG A 7 0.40 -5.25 7.91
CA ARG A 7 0.43 -5.77 9.27
C ARG A 7 1.04 -7.16 9.35
N ASN A 8 1.00 -7.89 8.25
CA ASN A 8 1.43 -9.27 8.24
C ASN A 8 2.91 -9.42 7.88
N CYS A 9 3.36 -8.86 6.78
CA CYS A 9 4.75 -9.06 6.31
C CYS A 9 5.63 -7.84 6.46
N GLY A 10 5.05 -6.67 6.78
CA GLY A 10 5.84 -5.46 6.96
C GLY A 10 6.15 -4.70 5.68
N LEU A 11 5.51 -5.06 4.57
CA LEU A 11 5.69 -4.31 3.34
C LEU A 11 5.23 -2.87 3.52
N ILE A 12 6.01 -1.93 3.00
CA ILE A 12 5.67 -0.51 3.08
C ILE A 12 5.15 -0.04 1.72
N TYR A 13 3.95 0.54 1.72
CA TYR A 13 3.45 1.24 0.55
C TYR A 13 3.65 2.74 0.77
N ASP A 14 4.51 3.34 -0.04
CA ASP A 14 4.78 4.77 0.03
C ASP A 14 3.97 5.45 -1.07
N GLU A 15 3.04 6.31 -0.68
CA GLU A 15 2.16 6.97 -1.64
C GLU A 15 2.95 7.81 -2.64
N ALA A 16 4.07 8.36 -2.23
CA ALA A 16 4.89 9.17 -3.13
C ALA A 16 5.57 8.33 -4.21
N LEU A 17 5.92 7.10 -3.86
CA LEU A 17 6.62 6.21 -4.79
C LEU A 17 5.68 5.33 -5.60
N GLY A 18 4.50 5.05 -5.05
CA GLY A 18 3.58 4.12 -5.68
C GLY A 18 4.13 2.71 -5.70
N MET A 19 3.55 1.89 -6.57
CA MET A 19 4.05 0.54 -6.85
C MET A 19 3.85 0.26 -8.34
N PRO A 20 4.73 0.81 -9.18
CA PRO A 20 4.53 0.65 -10.64
C PRO A 20 4.47 -0.81 -11.08
N GLU A 21 5.19 -1.69 -10.39
CA GLU A 21 5.16 -3.11 -10.72
C GLU A 21 3.80 -3.74 -10.46
N GLU A 22 2.97 -3.09 -9.63
CA GLU A 22 1.61 -3.53 -9.36
C GLU A 22 0.58 -2.68 -10.10
N GLY A 23 1.04 -1.82 -11.00
CA GLY A 23 0.15 -0.97 -11.76
C GLY A 23 -0.31 0.27 -11.00
N ILE A 24 0.36 0.63 -9.92
CA ILE A 24 0.00 1.78 -9.10
C ILE A 24 1.02 2.88 -9.36
N ALA A 25 0.56 3.97 -9.97
CA ALA A 25 1.45 5.07 -10.32
C ALA A 25 1.95 5.81 -9.09
N PRO A 26 3.15 6.39 -9.15
CA PRO A 26 3.63 7.26 -8.06
C PRO A 26 2.65 8.39 -7.81
N GLY A 27 2.43 8.71 -6.53
CA GLY A 27 1.50 9.75 -6.14
C GLY A 27 0.08 9.27 -5.93
N THR A 28 -0.17 7.97 -6.05
CA THR A 28 -1.49 7.41 -5.81
C THR A 28 -1.71 7.26 -4.30
N ARG A 29 -2.78 7.86 -3.81
CA ARG A 29 -3.10 7.71 -2.38
C ARG A 29 -3.63 6.31 -2.13
N PHE A 30 -3.37 5.81 -0.92
CA PHE A 30 -3.78 4.46 -0.57
C PHE A 30 -5.29 4.26 -0.74
N GLU A 31 -6.06 5.28 -0.39
CA GLU A 31 -7.52 5.21 -0.51
C GLU A 31 -8.00 5.16 -1.96
N ASP A 32 -7.15 5.55 -2.91
CA ASP A 32 -7.49 5.51 -4.33
C ASP A 32 -7.15 4.17 -4.98
N ILE A 33 -6.49 3.28 -4.23
CA ILE A 33 -6.21 1.93 -4.72
C ILE A 33 -7.49 1.12 -4.66
N PRO A 34 -7.79 0.29 -5.69
CA PRO A 34 -9.01 -0.52 -5.65
C PRO A 34 -9.09 -1.37 -4.38
N ASP A 35 -10.31 -1.55 -3.89
CA ASP A 35 -10.53 -2.28 -2.64
C ASP A 35 -10.12 -3.73 -2.72
N ASP A 36 -10.05 -4.30 -3.91
CA ASP A 36 -9.67 -5.70 -4.09
C ASP A 36 -8.16 -5.87 -4.22
N TRP A 37 -7.41 -4.79 -4.09
CA TRP A 37 -5.95 -4.87 -4.09
C TRP A 37 -5.48 -5.53 -2.78
N TYR A 38 -4.41 -6.27 -2.87
CA TYR A 38 -3.83 -6.93 -1.70
C TYR A 38 -2.31 -6.82 -1.77
N CYS A 39 -1.69 -7.13 -0.62
CA CYS A 39 -0.23 -7.07 -0.52
C CYS A 39 0.40 -8.02 -1.53
N PRO A 40 1.29 -7.52 -2.40
CA PRO A 40 1.91 -8.40 -3.41
C PRO A 40 2.88 -9.40 -2.81
N ASP A 41 3.25 -9.21 -1.55
CA ASP A 41 4.24 -10.03 -0.90
C ASP A 41 3.60 -11.20 -0.13
N CYS A 42 2.53 -10.92 0.61
CA CYS A 42 1.91 -11.94 1.46
C CYS A 42 0.43 -12.14 1.20
N GLY A 43 -0.19 -11.29 0.37
CA GLY A 43 -1.60 -11.42 0.04
C GLY A 43 -2.57 -10.85 1.07
N THR A 44 -2.06 -10.09 2.04
CA THR A 44 -2.90 -9.46 3.05
C THR A 44 -3.79 -8.40 2.40
N GLU A 45 -5.03 -8.33 2.87
CA GLU A 45 -5.99 -7.38 2.32
C GLU A 45 -5.63 -5.94 2.69
N LYS A 46 -6.16 -5.02 1.88
CA LYS A 46 -5.91 -3.59 2.07
C LYS A 46 -6.24 -3.13 3.49
N GLU A 47 -7.34 -3.62 4.04
CA GLU A 47 -7.79 -3.16 5.34
C GLU A 47 -6.87 -3.57 6.49
N ASP A 48 -5.94 -4.47 6.23
CA ASP A 48 -4.96 -4.89 7.22
C ASP A 48 -3.65 -4.12 7.13
N PHE A 49 -3.65 -3.03 6.39
CA PHE A 49 -2.52 -2.11 6.35
C PHE A 49 -2.74 -1.00 7.37
N ASP A 50 -1.68 -0.65 8.07
CA ASP A 50 -1.72 0.42 9.07
C ASP A 50 -1.07 1.67 8.53
N LEU A 51 -1.69 2.83 8.83
CA LEU A 51 -1.10 4.11 8.47
C LEU A 51 0.14 4.35 9.32
N MET A 52 1.24 4.64 8.66
CA MET A 52 2.47 5.02 9.33
C MET A 52 2.56 6.53 9.36
N GLU A 53 2.77 7.09 10.53
CA GLU A 53 2.94 8.54 10.65
C GLU A 53 4.41 8.87 10.69
N GLU A 54 4.76 9.92 10.00
CA GLU A 54 6.14 10.39 9.97
C GLU A 54 6.47 11.26 11.16
#